data_17b022f3e2383a9e4c42c0d847a15181
#
_entry.id   17b022f3e2383a9e4c42c0d847a15181
#
_cell.length_a   1.000
_cell.length_b   1.000
_cell.length_c   1.000
_cell.angle_alpha   90.00
_cell.angle_beta   90.00
_cell.angle_gamma   90.00
#
_symmetry.space_group_name_H-M   'P 1'
#
loop_
_entity.id
_entity.type
_entity.pdbx_description
1 polymer ?
#
loop_
_entity_poly.entity_id
_entity_poly.type
_entity_poly.pdbx_seq_one_letter_code
_entity_poly.pdbx_strand_id
1 'polypeptide(L)'
;MITPWRFALATLALVAGTSVAHAQFVRFFDENGSPHYVQGFDRVPERFRDSAVLLGYRDAPVSDPVPAGDKPQAPRGTTVIRYTPGQPIMVNVRLNGSASAQLMMDTGADRTLISPRALAAAGVSLTRPIASGQMQGVTGSDRMDFVVVNSVEVGGARVGRMPVASYEMPNARGDGLLGRDFLDQFNVRIDAARGEVTLAPK
;
A
#
# COMPACT_ATOMS: atom_id res chain seq x y z
N MET A 1 -38.05 -4.80 63.80
CA MET A 1 -38.39 -4.20 62.49
C MET A 1 -37.04 -3.98 61.77
N ILE A 2 -36.72 -4.84 60.86
CA ILE A 2 -35.42 -4.86 60.15
C ILE A 2 -35.69 -4.53 58.70
N THR A 3 -35.21 -3.39 58.20
CA THR A 3 -35.32 -2.95 56.82
C THR A 3 -34.18 -3.55 55.97
N PRO A 4 -34.42 -4.21 54.83
CA PRO A 4 -33.36 -4.70 53.99
C PRO A 4 -32.84 -3.62 53.01
N TRP A 5 -31.53 -3.48 52.97
CA TRP A 5 -30.76 -2.60 52.08
C TRP A 5 -30.68 -3.24 50.69
N ARG A 6 -31.24 -2.55 49.69
CA ARG A 6 -31.17 -2.97 48.30
C ARG A 6 -29.87 -2.43 47.70
N PHE A 7 -28.93 -3.33 47.40
CA PHE A 7 -27.73 -3.01 46.57
C PHE A 7 -28.18 -2.99 45.10
N ALA A 8 -28.08 -1.81 44.49
CA ALA A 8 -28.21 -1.66 43.06
C ALA A 8 -26.81 -1.87 42.41
N LEU A 9 -26.65 -2.96 41.70
CA LEU A 9 -25.50 -3.23 40.85
C LEU A 9 -25.65 -2.43 39.56
N ALA A 10 -24.83 -1.35 39.40
CA ALA A 10 -24.68 -0.64 38.14
C ALA A 10 -23.69 -1.39 37.25
N THR A 11 -24.21 -2.08 36.25
CA THR A 11 -23.41 -2.71 35.20
C THR A 11 -22.89 -1.61 34.23
N LEU A 12 -21.61 -1.27 34.34
CA LEU A 12 -20.92 -0.37 33.43
C LEU A 12 -20.59 -1.16 32.14
N ALA A 13 -21.35 -0.95 31.08
CA ALA A 13 -21.08 -1.49 29.76
C ALA A 13 -19.89 -0.73 29.13
N LEU A 14 -18.72 -1.37 29.09
CA LEU A 14 -17.54 -0.87 28.40
C LEU A 14 -17.73 -1.07 26.88
N VAL A 15 -18.16 -0.04 26.18
CA VAL A 15 -18.19 -0.04 24.72
C VAL A 15 -16.74 0.13 24.22
N ALA A 16 -16.10 -0.97 23.88
CA ALA A 16 -14.82 -0.97 23.18
C ALA A 16 -15.05 -0.49 21.75
N GLY A 17 -14.85 0.80 21.51
CA GLY A 17 -14.82 1.36 20.16
C GLY A 17 -13.60 0.84 19.42
N THR A 18 -13.79 -0.05 18.44
CA THR A 18 -12.75 -0.45 17.50
C THR A 18 -12.47 0.74 16.57
N SER A 19 -11.46 1.53 16.91
CA SER A 19 -10.93 2.55 16.02
C SER A 19 -10.26 1.84 14.84
N VAL A 20 -10.86 1.94 13.66
CA VAL A 20 -10.19 1.55 12.41
C VAL A 20 -9.05 2.55 12.22
N ALA A 21 -7.85 2.16 12.58
CA ALA A 21 -6.65 2.96 12.36
C ALA A 21 -6.42 3.03 10.85
N HIS A 22 -6.83 4.13 10.24
CA HIS A 22 -6.40 4.46 8.89
C HIS A 22 -4.89 4.70 8.96
N ALA A 23 -4.15 3.93 8.19
CA ALA A 23 -2.71 4.05 8.11
C ALA A 23 -2.33 5.40 7.49
N GLN A 24 -2.10 6.39 8.33
CA GLN A 24 -1.72 7.74 7.93
C GLN A 24 -0.20 7.80 7.78
N PHE A 25 0.28 8.26 6.63
CA PHE A 25 1.69 8.53 6.43
C PHE A 25 2.06 9.85 7.07
N VAL A 26 3.20 9.84 7.76
CA VAL A 26 3.78 11.01 8.40
C VAL A 26 5.14 11.27 7.79
N ARG A 27 5.39 12.49 7.33
CA ARG A 27 6.70 12.96 6.90
C ARG A 27 7.31 13.80 8.00
N PHE A 28 8.56 13.55 8.34
CA PHE A 28 9.39 14.44 9.15
C PHE A 28 10.77 14.59 8.53
N PHE A 29 11.50 15.60 8.93
CA PHE A 29 12.88 15.83 8.50
C PHE A 29 13.83 15.53 9.65
N ASP A 30 14.97 14.89 9.37
CA ASP A 30 16.03 14.69 10.35
C ASP A 30 16.91 15.94 10.52
N GLU A 31 17.93 15.84 11.37
CA GLU A 31 18.87 16.93 11.66
C GLU A 31 19.66 17.41 10.43
N ASN A 32 19.75 16.57 9.40
CA ASN A 32 20.44 16.88 8.15
C ASN A 32 19.49 17.45 7.09
N GLY A 33 18.20 17.63 7.45
CA GLY A 33 17.18 18.08 6.51
C GLY A 33 16.67 16.99 5.56
N SER A 34 17.00 15.72 5.80
CA SER A 34 16.54 14.60 4.99
C SER A 34 15.11 14.21 5.35
N PRO A 35 14.19 14.06 4.39
CA PRO A 35 12.83 13.67 4.67
C PRO A 35 12.72 12.18 4.98
N HIS A 36 12.04 11.86 6.07
CA HIS A 36 11.68 10.51 6.47
C HIS A 36 10.17 10.32 6.39
N TYR A 37 9.74 9.12 5.98
CA TYR A 37 8.34 8.75 5.86
C TYR A 37 8.07 7.53 6.72
N VAL A 38 7.13 7.65 7.65
CA VAL A 38 6.71 6.57 8.54
C VAL A 38 5.21 6.39 8.50
N GLN A 39 4.75 5.19 8.78
CA GLN A 39 3.34 4.88 8.90
C GLN A 39 2.92 5.02 10.36
N GLY A 40 2.07 6.02 10.64
CA GLY A 40 1.64 6.38 11.99
C GLY A 40 2.53 7.42 12.66
N PHE A 41 1.88 8.35 13.36
CA PHE A 41 2.55 9.43 14.09
C PHE A 41 3.37 8.90 15.28
N ASP A 42 2.99 7.76 15.82
CA ASP A 42 3.67 7.04 16.90
C ASP A 42 5.09 6.58 16.52
N ARG A 43 5.34 6.38 15.22
CA ARG A 43 6.66 5.98 14.70
C ARG A 43 7.61 7.15 14.43
N VAL A 44 7.14 8.38 14.57
CA VAL A 44 8.01 9.56 14.49
C VAL A 44 8.80 9.68 15.79
N PRO A 45 10.16 9.73 15.74
CA PRO A 45 10.95 9.99 16.92
C PRO A 45 10.51 11.28 17.60
N GLU A 46 10.42 11.29 18.92
CA GLU A 46 9.82 12.37 19.70
C GLU A 46 10.38 13.76 19.37
N ARG A 47 11.69 13.84 19.16
CA ARG A 47 12.40 15.09 18.79
C ARG A 47 12.02 15.68 17.45
N PHE A 48 11.33 14.92 16.57
CA PHE A 48 10.91 15.38 15.25
C PHE A 48 9.39 15.52 15.10
N ARG A 49 8.63 15.24 16.16
CA ARG A 49 7.15 15.26 16.10
C ARG A 49 6.58 16.64 15.81
N ASP A 50 7.22 17.69 16.30
CA ASP A 50 6.77 19.09 16.08
C ASP A 50 6.89 19.52 14.62
N SER A 51 7.83 18.92 13.86
CA SER A 51 8.04 19.19 12.44
C SER A 51 7.37 18.15 11.54
N ALA A 52 6.72 17.14 12.12
CA ALA A 52 6.11 16.05 11.40
C ALA A 52 4.79 16.49 10.75
N VAL A 53 4.68 16.25 9.46
CA VAL A 53 3.48 16.58 8.67
C VAL A 53 2.73 15.30 8.36
N LEU A 54 1.50 15.21 8.81
CA LEU A 54 0.56 14.19 8.36
C LEU A 54 0.32 14.39 6.87
N LEU A 55 0.74 13.42 6.07
CA LEU A 55 0.38 13.33 4.67
C LEU A 55 -1.04 12.76 4.63
N GLY A 56 -2.00 13.59 5.08
CA GLY A 56 -3.41 13.25 4.99
C GLY A 56 -3.78 13.10 3.53
N TYR A 57 -4.48 12.04 3.19
CA TYR A 57 -5.37 12.03 2.05
C TYR A 57 -6.40 13.15 2.28
N ARG A 58 -6.09 14.36 1.86
CA ARG A 58 -7.15 15.30 1.54
C ARG A 58 -7.75 14.77 0.27
N ASP A 59 -9.00 14.31 0.35
CA ASP A 59 -9.81 14.18 -0.83
C ASP A 59 -9.59 15.45 -1.65
N ALA A 60 -8.94 15.30 -2.81
CA ALA A 60 -8.92 16.37 -3.78
C ALA A 60 -10.39 16.73 -4.02
N PRO A 61 -10.75 18.04 -4.14
CA PRO A 61 -12.13 18.41 -4.41
C PRO A 61 -12.59 17.57 -5.59
N VAL A 62 -13.64 16.83 -5.38
CA VAL A 62 -14.27 15.97 -6.39
C VAL A 62 -14.71 16.92 -7.51
N SER A 63 -13.94 16.97 -8.58
CA SER A 63 -14.37 17.50 -9.85
C SER A 63 -15.34 16.48 -10.41
N ASP A 64 -16.62 16.82 -10.37
CA ASP A 64 -17.78 16.12 -10.93
C ASP A 64 -18.09 14.71 -10.39
N PRO A 65 -19.35 14.42 -10.10
CA PRO A 65 -19.77 13.11 -9.63
C PRO A 65 -19.56 12.11 -10.77
N VAL A 66 -18.47 11.34 -10.66
CA VAL A 66 -18.35 10.09 -11.40
C VAL A 66 -19.55 9.23 -10.95
N PRO A 67 -20.34 8.67 -11.88
CA PRO A 67 -21.48 7.85 -11.51
C PRO A 67 -21.06 6.81 -10.49
N ALA A 68 -21.89 6.62 -9.46
CA ALA A 68 -21.69 5.63 -8.41
C ALA A 68 -21.70 4.21 -9.04
N GLY A 69 -20.55 3.82 -9.57
CA GLY A 69 -20.25 2.54 -10.14
C GLY A 69 -19.06 1.94 -9.41
N ASP A 70 -19.38 0.93 -8.66
CA ASP A 70 -18.49 -0.04 -8.04
C ASP A 70 -17.73 0.40 -6.78
N LYS A 71 -18.35 0.08 -5.63
CA LYS A 71 -17.60 -0.29 -4.42
C LYS A 71 -16.45 -1.21 -4.82
N PRO A 72 -15.24 -1.11 -4.20
CA PRO A 72 -14.16 -2.04 -4.47
C PRO A 72 -14.71 -3.45 -4.32
N GLN A 73 -14.94 -4.12 -5.42
CA GLN A 73 -15.46 -5.48 -5.42
C GLN A 73 -14.30 -6.36 -4.96
N ALA A 74 -14.43 -6.95 -3.78
CA ALA A 74 -13.46 -7.91 -3.26
C ALA A 74 -13.12 -8.93 -4.37
N PRO A 75 -11.85 -9.33 -4.50
CA PRO A 75 -11.42 -10.26 -5.54
C PRO A 75 -12.25 -11.52 -5.46
N ARG A 76 -12.99 -11.81 -6.52
CA ARG A 76 -13.75 -13.04 -6.64
C ARG A 76 -12.78 -14.14 -7.08
N GLY A 77 -12.30 -14.93 -6.15
CA GLY A 77 -11.53 -16.12 -6.42
C GLY A 77 -10.06 -16.05 -6.02
N THR A 78 -9.48 -17.22 -5.88
CA THR A 78 -8.07 -17.41 -5.60
C THR A 78 -7.27 -17.28 -6.89
N THR A 79 -6.23 -16.45 -6.89
CA THR A 79 -5.29 -16.35 -8.01
C THR A 79 -4.09 -17.25 -7.72
N VAL A 80 -3.74 -18.09 -8.69
CA VAL A 80 -2.53 -18.93 -8.66
C VAL A 80 -1.55 -18.41 -9.69
N ILE A 81 -0.33 -18.12 -9.24
CA ILE A 81 0.80 -17.66 -10.05
C ILE A 81 1.82 -18.79 -10.08
N ARG A 82 2.26 -19.20 -11.25
CA ARG A 82 3.33 -20.20 -11.41
C ARG A 82 4.65 -19.52 -11.66
N TYR A 83 5.69 -20.04 -11.03
CA TYR A 83 7.06 -19.55 -11.20
C TYR A 83 8.06 -20.71 -11.18
N THR A 84 9.28 -20.47 -11.64
CA THR A 84 10.36 -21.45 -11.57
C THR A 84 11.08 -21.33 -10.22
N PRO A 85 11.11 -22.39 -9.38
CA PRO A 85 11.86 -22.38 -8.13
C PRO A 85 13.31 -21.95 -8.33
N GLY A 86 13.82 -21.12 -7.41
CA GLY A 86 15.17 -20.56 -7.50
C GLY A 86 15.30 -19.34 -8.42
N GLN A 87 14.22 -18.93 -9.09
CA GLN A 87 14.17 -17.70 -9.87
C GLN A 87 13.27 -16.65 -9.17
N PRO A 88 13.48 -15.34 -9.43
CA PRO A 88 12.56 -14.30 -8.98
C PRO A 88 11.13 -14.57 -9.44
N ILE A 89 10.19 -14.31 -8.57
CA ILE A 89 8.76 -14.48 -8.87
C ILE A 89 8.29 -13.28 -9.70
N MET A 90 8.25 -13.43 -11.02
CA MET A 90 7.78 -12.40 -11.93
C MET A 90 6.28 -12.55 -12.15
N VAL A 91 5.54 -11.45 -12.04
CA VAL A 91 4.09 -11.42 -12.18
C VAL A 91 3.67 -10.42 -13.25
N ASN A 92 2.70 -10.81 -14.07
CA ASN A 92 2.05 -9.89 -15.01
C ASN A 92 0.97 -9.12 -14.26
N VAL A 93 1.14 -7.83 -14.20
CA VAL A 93 0.26 -6.90 -13.51
C VAL A 93 -0.50 -6.07 -14.54
N ARG A 94 -1.80 -5.91 -14.35
CA ARG A 94 -2.60 -4.96 -15.11
C ARG A 94 -2.82 -3.71 -14.28
N LEU A 95 -2.44 -2.57 -14.86
CA LEU A 95 -2.57 -1.25 -14.26
C LEU A 95 -3.77 -0.53 -14.87
N ASN A 96 -4.60 0.08 -14.03
CA ASN A 96 -5.77 0.85 -14.45
C ASN A 96 -6.71 0.09 -15.42
N GLY A 97 -6.73 -1.24 -15.33
CA GLY A 97 -7.56 -2.11 -16.14
C GLY A 97 -7.12 -2.31 -17.59
N SER A 98 -6.09 -1.62 -18.09
CA SER A 98 -5.72 -1.64 -19.51
C SER A 98 -4.23 -1.90 -19.78
N ALA A 99 -3.33 -1.25 -19.08
CA ALA A 99 -1.89 -1.37 -19.31
C ALA A 99 -1.30 -2.57 -18.57
N SER A 100 -0.37 -3.26 -19.21
CA SER A 100 0.34 -4.39 -18.61
C SER A 100 1.75 -3.97 -18.20
N ALA A 101 2.18 -4.44 -17.02
CA ALA A 101 3.53 -4.32 -16.52
C ALA A 101 3.99 -5.67 -15.96
N GLN A 102 5.28 -5.93 -16.02
CA GLN A 102 5.88 -7.12 -15.39
C GLN A 102 6.61 -6.71 -14.13
N LEU A 103 6.10 -7.10 -12.96
CA LEU A 103 6.69 -6.77 -11.67
C LEU A 103 7.28 -8.02 -11.01
N MET A 104 8.35 -7.83 -10.26
CA MET A 104 8.87 -8.85 -9.37
C MET A 104 8.11 -8.80 -8.05
N MET A 105 7.56 -9.92 -7.60
CA MET A 105 6.94 -10.03 -6.28
C MET A 105 8.02 -9.94 -5.21
N ASP A 106 7.90 -8.96 -4.32
CA ASP A 106 8.88 -8.71 -3.26
C ASP A 106 8.18 -8.52 -1.90
N THR A 107 8.25 -9.55 -1.06
CA THR A 107 7.70 -9.52 0.30
C THR A 107 8.53 -8.66 1.26
N GLY A 108 9.74 -8.26 0.87
CA GLY A 108 10.61 -7.35 1.62
C GLY A 108 10.36 -5.87 1.30
N ALA A 109 9.73 -5.57 0.16
CA ALA A 109 9.39 -4.21 -0.23
C ALA A 109 8.09 -3.75 0.44
N ASP A 110 8.13 -2.67 1.20
CA ASP A 110 6.91 -2.09 1.81
C ASP A 110 5.97 -1.47 0.78
N ARG A 111 6.52 -1.06 -0.37
CA ARG A 111 5.82 -0.34 -1.42
C ARG A 111 6.00 -0.98 -2.79
N THR A 112 4.93 -0.93 -3.56
CA THR A 112 4.96 -1.24 -4.99
C THR A 112 5.70 -0.14 -5.72
N LEU A 113 6.74 -0.51 -6.48
CA LEU A 113 7.52 0.37 -7.33
C LEU A 113 7.21 0.04 -8.79
N ILE A 114 6.97 1.06 -9.59
CA ILE A 114 6.66 0.89 -11.01
C ILE A 114 7.48 1.89 -11.82
N SER A 115 8.06 1.44 -12.92
CA SER A 115 8.83 2.32 -13.79
C SER A 115 7.97 3.46 -14.35
N PRO A 116 8.54 4.67 -14.51
CA PRO A 116 7.85 5.79 -15.11
C PRO A 116 7.22 5.45 -16.46
N ARG A 117 7.91 4.63 -17.26
CA ARG A 117 7.43 4.16 -18.57
C ARG A 117 6.14 3.36 -18.45
N ALA A 118 6.07 2.39 -17.52
CA ALA A 118 4.87 1.56 -17.33
C ALA A 118 3.70 2.37 -16.75
N LEU A 119 3.98 3.32 -15.85
CA LEU A 119 2.98 4.25 -15.34
C LEU A 119 2.40 5.16 -16.42
N ALA A 120 3.27 5.72 -17.28
CA ALA A 120 2.82 6.54 -18.41
C ALA A 120 1.95 5.74 -19.38
N ALA A 121 2.32 4.48 -19.68
CA ALA A 121 1.52 3.57 -20.50
C ALA A 121 0.14 3.29 -19.87
N ALA A 122 0.05 3.32 -18.53
CA ALA A 122 -1.21 3.18 -17.80
C ALA A 122 -2.00 4.50 -17.68
N GLY A 123 -1.58 5.57 -18.35
CA GLY A 123 -2.23 6.88 -18.32
C GLY A 123 -2.04 7.63 -17.00
N VAL A 124 -1.04 7.27 -16.19
CA VAL A 124 -0.75 7.93 -14.92
C VAL A 124 0.09 9.18 -15.18
N SER A 125 -0.38 10.32 -14.66
CA SER A 125 0.38 11.58 -14.74
C SER A 125 1.56 11.55 -13.79
N LEU A 126 2.77 11.76 -14.32
CA LEU A 126 4.01 11.84 -13.56
C LEU A 126 4.42 13.28 -13.23
N THR A 127 3.73 14.27 -13.80
CA THR A 127 4.08 15.69 -13.63
C THR A 127 3.56 16.28 -12.32
N ARG A 128 2.62 15.60 -11.65
CA ARG A 128 2.04 16.02 -10.37
C ARG A 128 2.05 14.84 -9.39
N PRO A 129 3.22 14.49 -8.85
CA PRO A 129 3.29 13.46 -7.82
C PRO A 129 2.54 13.91 -6.56
N ILE A 130 1.94 12.96 -5.85
CA ILE A 130 1.27 13.23 -4.58
C ILE A 130 2.27 13.45 -3.44
N ALA A 131 3.48 12.91 -3.58
CA ALA A 131 4.60 13.07 -2.68
C ALA A 131 5.90 12.74 -3.41
N SER A 132 7.02 13.21 -2.89
CA SER A 132 8.38 12.78 -3.29
C SER A 132 9.14 12.33 -2.06
N GLY A 133 10.01 11.34 -2.22
CA GLY A 133 10.83 10.79 -1.15
C GLY A 133 12.20 10.38 -1.64
N GLN A 134 13.03 9.94 -0.70
CA GLN A 134 14.29 9.28 -1.00
C GLN A 134 14.17 7.81 -0.67
N MET A 135 14.62 6.96 -1.57
CA MET A 135 14.81 5.54 -1.33
C MET A 135 16.27 5.31 -0.96
N GLN A 136 16.51 4.73 0.20
CA GLN A 136 17.84 4.33 0.62
C GLN A 136 18.09 2.90 0.17
N GLY A 137 18.97 2.71 -0.80
CA GLY A 137 19.41 1.41 -1.27
C GLY A 137 20.87 1.14 -0.88
N VAL A 138 21.36 -0.04 -1.23
CA VAL A 138 22.76 -0.47 -0.96
C VAL A 138 23.79 0.44 -1.65
N THR A 139 23.40 1.09 -2.75
CA THR A 139 24.27 1.94 -3.59
C THR A 139 24.10 3.44 -3.37
N GLY A 140 23.27 3.86 -2.42
CA GLY A 140 23.02 5.28 -2.13
C GLY A 140 21.54 5.60 -1.96
N SER A 141 21.21 6.89 -1.95
CA SER A 141 19.83 7.36 -1.89
C SER A 141 19.42 7.96 -3.22
N ASP A 142 18.31 7.47 -3.79
CA ASP A 142 17.70 8.00 -5.00
C ASP A 142 16.36 8.65 -4.69
N ARG A 143 16.02 9.67 -5.50
CA ARG A 143 14.72 10.30 -5.43
C ARG A 143 13.67 9.41 -6.10
N MET A 144 12.54 9.23 -5.43
CA MET A 144 11.35 8.63 -6.00
C MET A 144 10.13 9.53 -5.82
N ASP A 145 9.21 9.47 -6.76
CA ASP A 145 7.95 10.18 -6.69
C ASP A 145 6.80 9.19 -6.46
N PHE A 146 5.83 9.59 -5.65
CA PHE A 146 4.62 8.79 -5.44
C PHE A 146 3.49 9.31 -6.31
N VAL A 147 2.83 8.39 -7.00
CA VAL A 147 1.67 8.66 -7.84
C VAL A 147 0.54 7.71 -7.49
N VAL A 148 -0.67 8.02 -7.91
CA VAL A 148 -1.83 7.16 -7.66
C VAL A 148 -2.21 6.41 -8.91
N VAL A 149 -2.36 5.09 -8.78
CA VAL A 149 -3.02 4.24 -9.78
C VAL A 149 -4.46 3.94 -9.36
N ASN A 150 -5.36 3.79 -10.32
CA ASN A 150 -6.76 3.48 -10.03
C ASN A 150 -6.98 2.01 -9.72
N SER A 151 -6.14 1.12 -10.26
CA SER A 151 -6.13 -0.29 -9.87
C SER A 151 -4.81 -0.96 -10.21
N VAL A 152 -4.47 -1.97 -9.41
CA VAL A 152 -3.40 -2.94 -9.63
C VAL A 152 -4.03 -4.33 -9.60
N GLU A 153 -3.83 -5.13 -10.64
CA GLU A 153 -4.47 -6.43 -10.78
C GLU A 153 -3.46 -7.51 -11.16
N VAL A 154 -3.51 -8.65 -10.48
CA VAL A 154 -2.73 -9.86 -10.78
C VAL A 154 -3.70 -11.01 -10.93
N GLY A 155 -3.97 -11.43 -12.15
CA GLY A 155 -5.04 -12.40 -12.41
C GLY A 155 -6.38 -11.89 -11.89
N GLY A 156 -7.01 -12.62 -10.97
CA GLY A 156 -8.25 -12.21 -10.29
C GLY A 156 -8.06 -11.40 -9.03
N ALA A 157 -6.82 -11.29 -8.53
CA ALA A 157 -6.50 -10.49 -7.36
C ALA A 157 -6.40 -9.01 -7.76
N ARG A 158 -7.23 -8.15 -7.17
CA ARG A 158 -7.30 -6.73 -7.51
C ARG A 158 -7.27 -5.87 -6.25
N VAL A 159 -6.43 -4.85 -6.27
CA VAL A 159 -6.47 -3.73 -5.33
C VAL A 159 -6.92 -2.50 -6.11
N GLY A 160 -7.86 -1.76 -5.56
CA GLY A 160 -8.36 -0.53 -6.15
C GLY A 160 -7.34 0.61 -6.11
N ARG A 161 -7.83 1.82 -5.98
CA ARG A 161 -6.99 3.02 -5.97
C ARG A 161 -5.93 2.94 -4.87
N MET A 162 -4.65 3.01 -5.26
CA MET A 162 -3.53 2.96 -4.32
C MET A 162 -2.34 3.82 -4.77
N PRO A 163 -1.56 4.37 -3.83
CA PRO A 163 -0.30 5.03 -4.14
C PRO A 163 0.77 3.99 -4.49
N VAL A 164 1.56 4.28 -5.51
CA VAL A 164 2.74 3.51 -5.89
C VAL A 164 3.93 4.44 -6.06
N ALA A 165 5.14 3.92 -5.88
CA ALA A 165 6.35 4.68 -6.16
C ALA A 165 6.67 4.62 -7.66
N SER A 166 6.91 5.78 -8.26
CA SER A 166 7.45 5.92 -9.60
C SER A 166 8.97 5.96 -9.51
N TYR A 167 9.62 4.89 -9.92
CA TYR A 167 11.07 4.78 -9.85
C TYR A 167 11.60 3.84 -10.93
N GLU A 168 12.68 4.27 -11.60
CA GLU A 168 13.40 3.44 -12.57
C GLU A 168 14.50 2.67 -11.84
N MET A 169 14.34 1.35 -11.72
CA MET A 169 15.34 0.51 -11.08
C MET A 169 16.45 0.15 -12.08
N PRO A 170 17.71 0.57 -11.83
CA PRO A 170 18.82 0.19 -12.69
C PRO A 170 18.99 -1.34 -12.73
N ASN A 171 19.13 -1.89 -13.93
CA ASN A 171 19.35 -3.32 -14.16
C ASN A 171 18.25 -4.27 -13.64
N ALA A 172 17.05 -3.76 -13.32
CA ALA A 172 15.95 -4.61 -12.89
C ALA A 172 15.41 -5.47 -14.03
N ARG A 173 15.00 -6.69 -13.70
CA ARG A 173 14.16 -7.48 -14.59
C ARG A 173 12.72 -7.01 -14.45
N GLY A 174 12.12 -6.59 -15.56
CA GLY A 174 10.73 -6.11 -15.58
C GLY A 174 10.58 -4.61 -15.30
N ASP A 175 9.38 -4.22 -14.95
CA ASP A 175 8.96 -2.83 -14.82
C ASP A 175 8.91 -2.35 -13.34
N GLY A 176 9.33 -3.18 -12.39
CA GLY A 176 9.34 -2.78 -10.97
C GLY A 176 9.13 -3.93 -9.99
N LEU A 177 8.67 -3.57 -8.78
CA LEU A 177 8.40 -4.47 -7.65
C LEU A 177 6.92 -4.43 -7.27
N LEU A 178 6.34 -5.58 -6.96
CA LEU A 178 5.04 -5.69 -6.32
C LEU A 178 5.25 -5.89 -4.82
N GLY A 179 4.97 -4.85 -4.04
CA GLY A 179 5.28 -4.77 -2.63
C GLY A 179 4.14 -5.22 -1.71
N ARG A 180 4.40 -5.10 -0.40
CA ARG A 180 3.48 -5.51 0.66
C ARG A 180 2.20 -4.67 0.68
N ASP A 181 2.23 -3.42 0.25
CA ASP A 181 1.03 -2.58 0.12
C ASP A 181 -0.05 -3.22 -0.75
N PHE A 182 0.33 -4.02 -1.75
CA PHE A 182 -0.57 -4.88 -2.51
C PHE A 182 -0.74 -6.25 -1.86
N LEU A 183 0.36 -6.93 -1.52
CA LEU A 183 0.34 -8.33 -1.07
C LEU A 183 -0.42 -8.51 0.24
N ASP A 184 -0.33 -7.57 1.17
CA ASP A 184 -1.01 -7.61 2.46
C ASP A 184 -2.55 -7.47 2.36
N GLN A 185 -3.10 -7.22 1.17
CA GLN A 185 -4.54 -7.25 0.95
C GLN A 185 -5.09 -8.69 0.78
N PHE A 186 -4.19 -9.67 0.66
CA PHE A 186 -4.51 -11.07 0.40
C PHE A 186 -3.88 -11.99 1.43
N ASN A 187 -4.42 -13.20 1.54
CA ASN A 187 -3.74 -14.34 2.16
C ASN A 187 -2.76 -14.89 1.13
N VAL A 188 -1.47 -14.58 1.30
CA VAL A 188 -0.40 -15.00 0.39
C VAL A 188 0.21 -16.31 0.88
N ARG A 189 0.26 -17.31 0.01
CA ARG A 189 0.97 -18.56 0.26
C ARG A 189 1.95 -18.83 -0.87
N ILE A 190 3.21 -19.05 -0.54
CA ILE A 190 4.27 -19.42 -1.48
C ILE A 190 4.61 -20.89 -1.25
N ASP A 191 4.42 -21.72 -2.26
CA ASP A 191 4.79 -23.13 -2.29
C ASP A 191 5.99 -23.32 -3.21
N ALA A 192 7.18 -23.27 -2.61
CA ALA A 192 8.43 -23.38 -3.36
C ALA A 192 8.62 -24.76 -4.00
N ALA A 193 8.06 -25.83 -3.41
CA ALA A 193 8.17 -27.17 -3.95
C ALA A 193 7.37 -27.32 -5.24
N ARG A 194 6.22 -26.61 -5.34
CA ARG A 194 5.34 -26.64 -6.50
C ARG A 194 5.59 -25.50 -7.48
N GLY A 195 6.41 -24.51 -7.09
CA GLY A 195 6.62 -23.30 -7.88
C GLY A 195 5.32 -22.48 -8.05
N GLU A 196 4.54 -22.38 -6.99
CA GLU A 196 3.24 -21.72 -7.02
C GLU A 196 3.13 -20.65 -5.92
N VAL A 197 2.53 -19.52 -6.26
CA VAL A 197 2.06 -18.52 -5.31
C VAL A 197 0.54 -18.44 -5.41
N THR A 198 -0.11 -18.47 -4.27
CA THR A 198 -1.55 -18.33 -4.16
C THR A 198 -1.88 -17.00 -3.50
N LEU A 199 -2.75 -16.20 -4.12
CA LEU A 199 -3.35 -15.00 -3.56
C LEU A 199 -4.83 -15.29 -3.33
N ALA A 200 -5.24 -15.49 -2.09
CA ALA A 200 -6.63 -15.71 -1.71
C ALA A 200 -7.21 -14.47 -1.04
N PRO A 201 -8.50 -14.17 -1.22
CA PRO A 201 -9.17 -13.10 -0.46
C PRO A 201 -8.99 -13.28 1.04
N LYS A 202 -8.87 -12.15 1.77
CA LYS A 202 -8.92 -12.14 3.23
C LYS A 202 -10.34 -12.22 3.73
#